data_2279a1966028ae435d0c72ceaac3266f
#
_entry.id   2279a1966028ae435d0c72ceaac3266f
#
_cell.length_a   1.000
_cell.length_b   1.000
_cell.length_c   1.000
_cell.angle_alpha   90.00
_cell.angle_beta   90.00
_cell.angle_gamma   90.00
#
_symmetry.space_group_name_H-M   'P 1'
#
loop_
_entity.id
_entity.type
_entity.pdbx_description
1 polymer ?
#
loop_
_entity_poly.entity_id
_entity_poly.type
_entity_poly.pdbx_seq_one_letter_code
_entity_poly.pdbx_strand_id
1 'polypeptide(L)'
;MTVEELEGKLTSIYHEFAETISENETDEQIVARSKEWFVKRLSEETDNKEAIDSIANQLVGCLKQASVLSNLEKEKMNKVWMCSGSTYTQVSSGYSVEQSLPVGIYSICLTMTGYHLDRYADKFVFPYKMYGLQNEFIDHVIKTYHATEGNLGIMLTGTKGTGKTVTAKELANKLNLPIIIVKDMGDHNQSMIEFLSGIEGDCILFLDEFEKNFSESDSTILQIMDGVYNSKYRRVFLLTTNAMTINENMVGRPSRIRYVKEFGNLDLKVVNEYLDDALQVPEARQDLLDFIDSLTISTIDILKTIVNEVNIHGIEGLRRAKGFFNVVTNEYDYSCIRGYAYAGEISADKNK
;
A
#
# COMPACT_ATOMS: atom_id res chain seq x y z
N MET A 1 -29.55 -49.50 -25.27
CA MET A 1 -29.45 -48.11 -25.74
C MET A 1 -27.96 -47.75 -25.75
N THR A 2 -27.45 -47.21 -26.83
CA THR A 2 -26.05 -46.75 -26.90
C THR A 2 -25.86 -45.45 -26.14
N VAL A 3 -24.60 -45.06 -25.81
CA VAL A 3 -24.31 -43.82 -25.11
C VAL A 3 -24.78 -42.61 -25.96
N GLU A 4 -24.62 -42.66 -27.28
CA GLU A 4 -25.08 -41.59 -28.20
C GLU A 4 -26.61 -41.44 -28.22
N GLU A 5 -27.36 -42.53 -28.13
CA GLU A 5 -28.82 -42.49 -28.02
C GLU A 5 -29.27 -41.91 -26.66
N LEU A 6 -28.51 -42.17 -25.62
CA LEU A 6 -28.77 -41.61 -24.30
C LEU A 6 -28.46 -40.11 -24.23
N GLU A 7 -27.37 -39.68 -24.83
CA GLU A 7 -27.02 -38.27 -24.97
C GLU A 7 -28.09 -37.46 -25.72
N GLY A 8 -28.71 -38.06 -26.76
CA GLY A 8 -29.81 -37.41 -27.47
C GLY A 8 -31.05 -37.14 -26.60
N LYS A 9 -31.24 -37.85 -25.47
CA LYS A 9 -32.33 -37.67 -24.54
C LYS A 9 -32.03 -36.75 -23.36
N LEU A 10 -30.78 -36.30 -23.20
CA LEU A 10 -30.38 -35.51 -22.02
C LEU A 10 -31.20 -34.25 -21.83
N THR A 11 -31.52 -33.54 -22.88
CA THR A 11 -32.34 -32.34 -22.84
C THR A 11 -33.74 -32.63 -22.31
N SER A 12 -34.38 -33.75 -22.74
CA SER A 12 -35.69 -34.14 -22.23
C SER A 12 -35.64 -34.52 -20.74
N ILE A 13 -34.66 -35.33 -20.37
CA ILE A 13 -34.45 -35.73 -18.95
C ILE A 13 -34.21 -34.51 -18.04
N TYR A 14 -33.45 -33.54 -18.55
CA TYR A 14 -33.22 -32.29 -17.80
C TYR A 14 -34.53 -31.47 -17.62
N HIS A 15 -35.36 -31.39 -18.67
CA HIS A 15 -36.65 -30.73 -18.58
C HIS A 15 -37.61 -31.46 -17.63
N GLU A 16 -37.67 -32.78 -17.69
CA GLU A 16 -38.46 -33.60 -16.75
C GLU A 16 -38.03 -33.31 -15.30
N PHE A 17 -36.70 -33.19 -15.03
CA PHE A 17 -36.24 -32.82 -13.69
C PHE A 17 -36.68 -31.39 -13.31
N ALA A 18 -36.55 -30.44 -14.24
CA ALA A 18 -36.94 -29.04 -13.99
C ALA A 18 -38.43 -28.90 -13.59
N GLU A 19 -39.32 -29.73 -14.17
CA GLU A 19 -40.76 -29.75 -13.80
C GLU A 19 -40.98 -30.27 -12.37
N THR A 20 -40.02 -30.96 -11.76
CA THR A 20 -40.15 -31.44 -10.37
C THR A 20 -39.72 -30.43 -9.33
N ILE A 21 -39.17 -29.28 -9.74
CA ILE A 21 -38.70 -28.22 -8.85
C ILE A 21 -39.87 -27.41 -8.31
N SER A 22 -39.96 -27.29 -6.98
CA SER A 22 -40.99 -26.48 -6.34
C SER A 22 -40.50 -25.05 -6.08
N GLU A 23 -41.40 -24.07 -6.09
CA GLU A 23 -41.10 -22.65 -5.85
C GLU A 23 -40.44 -22.38 -4.47
N ASN A 24 -40.54 -23.31 -3.54
CA ASN A 24 -40.01 -23.17 -2.18
C ASN A 24 -38.67 -23.87 -1.96
N GLU A 25 -38.12 -24.53 -2.98
CA GLU A 25 -36.78 -25.20 -2.87
C GLU A 25 -35.67 -24.21 -3.12
N THR A 26 -34.60 -24.30 -2.28
CA THR A 26 -33.36 -23.53 -2.52
C THR A 26 -32.52 -24.23 -3.58
N ASP A 27 -31.65 -23.47 -4.26
CA ASP A 27 -30.72 -24.02 -5.25
C ASP A 27 -29.85 -25.15 -4.68
N GLU A 28 -29.46 -25.06 -3.40
CA GLU A 28 -28.69 -26.10 -2.69
C GLU A 28 -29.51 -27.39 -2.52
N GLN A 29 -30.78 -27.28 -2.19
CA GLN A 29 -31.68 -28.42 -2.05
C GLN A 29 -31.95 -29.10 -3.39
N ILE A 30 -32.12 -28.29 -4.46
CA ILE A 30 -32.29 -28.78 -5.83
C ILE A 30 -31.06 -29.57 -6.28
N VAL A 31 -29.86 -29.00 -6.11
CA VAL A 31 -28.60 -29.67 -6.45
C VAL A 31 -28.37 -30.92 -5.61
N ALA A 32 -28.69 -30.90 -4.31
CA ALA A 32 -28.49 -32.04 -3.43
C ALA A 32 -29.31 -33.28 -3.86
N ARG A 33 -30.59 -33.11 -4.26
CA ARG A 33 -31.46 -34.23 -4.68
C ARG A 33 -31.29 -34.60 -6.16
N SER A 34 -30.72 -33.74 -6.98
CA SER A 34 -30.66 -33.92 -8.44
C SER A 34 -29.89 -35.18 -8.84
N LYS A 35 -28.78 -35.50 -8.18
CA LYS A 35 -27.98 -36.67 -8.54
C LYS A 35 -28.77 -37.97 -8.37
N GLU A 36 -29.45 -38.15 -7.27
CA GLU A 36 -30.25 -39.35 -6.98
C GLU A 36 -31.39 -39.48 -7.98
N TRP A 37 -32.08 -38.35 -8.31
CA TRP A 37 -33.12 -38.32 -9.29
C TRP A 37 -32.62 -38.71 -10.70
N PHE A 38 -31.50 -38.14 -11.15
CA PHE A 38 -30.95 -38.45 -12.46
C PHE A 38 -30.49 -39.90 -12.56
N VAL A 39 -29.83 -40.44 -11.54
CA VAL A 39 -29.43 -41.86 -11.52
C VAL A 39 -30.64 -42.75 -11.60
N LYS A 40 -31.71 -42.50 -10.85
CA LYS A 40 -32.93 -43.28 -10.90
C LYS A 40 -33.57 -43.22 -12.29
N ARG A 41 -33.74 -42.03 -12.84
CA ARG A 41 -34.35 -41.82 -14.14
C ARG A 41 -33.58 -42.46 -15.31
N LEU A 42 -32.26 -42.34 -15.29
CA LEU A 42 -31.36 -42.96 -16.29
C LEU A 42 -31.35 -44.48 -16.18
N SER A 43 -31.54 -45.06 -15.00
CA SER A 43 -31.61 -46.51 -14.78
C SER A 43 -32.86 -47.14 -15.45
N GLU A 44 -33.87 -46.34 -15.74
CA GLU A 44 -35.04 -46.78 -16.53
C GLU A 44 -34.75 -46.95 -18.04
N GLU A 45 -33.71 -46.27 -18.52
CA GLU A 45 -33.34 -46.28 -19.94
C GLU A 45 -32.17 -47.25 -20.28
N THR A 46 -31.26 -47.53 -19.32
CA THR A 46 -30.10 -48.38 -19.51
C THR A 46 -29.62 -49.05 -18.23
N ASP A 47 -29.05 -50.28 -18.36
CA ASP A 47 -28.39 -50.99 -17.25
C ASP A 47 -26.88 -50.67 -17.10
N ASN A 48 -26.33 -49.82 -17.96
CA ASN A 48 -24.90 -49.47 -17.95
C ASN A 48 -24.62 -48.47 -16.82
N LYS A 49 -24.17 -48.98 -15.66
CA LYS A 49 -23.89 -48.17 -14.46
C LYS A 49 -22.85 -47.09 -14.67
N GLU A 50 -21.77 -47.34 -15.42
CA GLU A 50 -20.71 -46.36 -15.66
C GLU A 50 -21.22 -45.17 -16.51
N ALA A 51 -22.05 -45.47 -17.50
CA ALA A 51 -22.69 -44.43 -18.34
C ALA A 51 -23.70 -43.61 -17.50
N ILE A 52 -24.50 -44.26 -16.67
CA ILE A 52 -25.46 -43.59 -15.78
C ILE A 52 -24.74 -42.60 -14.84
N ASP A 53 -23.69 -43.05 -14.13
CA ASP A 53 -22.95 -42.21 -13.18
C ASP A 53 -22.24 -41.03 -13.90
N SER A 54 -21.68 -41.28 -15.06
CA SER A 54 -21.02 -40.23 -15.84
C SER A 54 -22.01 -39.15 -16.28
N ILE A 55 -23.15 -39.52 -16.84
CA ILE A 55 -24.18 -38.62 -17.34
C ILE A 55 -24.87 -37.90 -16.19
N ALA A 56 -25.18 -38.60 -15.09
CA ALA A 56 -25.76 -37.95 -13.91
C ALA A 56 -24.85 -36.85 -13.32
N ASN A 57 -23.53 -37.11 -13.25
CA ASN A 57 -22.58 -36.11 -12.80
C ASN A 57 -22.47 -34.92 -13.76
N GLN A 58 -22.57 -35.14 -15.04
CA GLN A 58 -22.59 -34.05 -16.04
C GLN A 58 -23.83 -33.19 -15.90
N LEU A 59 -25.03 -33.78 -15.75
CA LEU A 59 -26.28 -33.04 -15.53
C LEU A 59 -26.26 -32.25 -14.22
N VAL A 60 -25.73 -32.81 -13.15
CA VAL A 60 -25.51 -32.08 -11.88
C VAL A 60 -24.53 -30.92 -12.05
N GLY A 61 -23.49 -31.11 -12.88
CA GLY A 61 -22.56 -30.03 -13.22
C GLY A 61 -23.24 -28.87 -13.95
N CYS A 62 -24.10 -29.17 -14.90
CA CYS A 62 -24.93 -28.16 -15.61
C CYS A 62 -25.85 -27.40 -14.65
N LEU A 63 -26.51 -28.11 -13.71
CA LEU A 63 -27.37 -27.46 -12.70
C LEU A 63 -26.57 -26.52 -11.79
N LYS A 64 -25.39 -26.92 -11.34
CA LYS A 64 -24.51 -26.06 -10.52
C LYS A 64 -24.10 -24.80 -11.28
N GLN A 65 -23.73 -24.93 -12.54
CA GLN A 65 -23.40 -23.77 -13.39
C GLN A 65 -24.60 -22.86 -13.61
N ALA A 66 -25.78 -23.42 -13.86
CA ALA A 66 -27.03 -22.66 -14.02
C ALA A 66 -27.42 -21.94 -12.72
N SER A 67 -27.25 -22.58 -11.55
CA SER A 67 -27.46 -21.96 -10.24
C SER A 67 -26.50 -20.79 -9.98
N VAL A 68 -25.23 -20.94 -10.30
CA VAL A 68 -24.23 -19.85 -10.19
C VAL A 68 -24.61 -18.69 -11.13
N LEU A 69 -25.00 -18.97 -12.37
CA LEU A 69 -25.44 -17.96 -13.32
C LEU A 69 -26.75 -17.28 -12.89
N SER A 70 -27.71 -18.04 -12.35
CA SER A 70 -28.98 -17.51 -11.81
C SER A 70 -28.72 -16.60 -10.59
N ASN A 71 -27.79 -16.95 -9.71
CA ASN A 71 -27.42 -16.11 -8.58
C ASN A 71 -26.72 -14.82 -9.03
N LEU A 72 -25.81 -14.90 -10.02
CA LEU A 72 -25.20 -13.73 -10.64
C LEU A 72 -26.22 -12.83 -11.37
N GLU A 73 -27.24 -13.42 -11.99
CA GLU A 73 -28.34 -12.66 -12.61
C GLU A 73 -29.30 -12.07 -11.58
N LYS A 74 -29.60 -12.79 -10.48
CA LYS A 74 -30.38 -12.27 -9.35
C LYS A 74 -29.64 -11.12 -8.65
N GLU A 75 -28.33 -11.20 -8.48
CA GLU A 75 -27.52 -10.08 -7.99
C GLU A 75 -27.56 -8.87 -8.95
N LYS A 76 -27.55 -9.10 -10.26
CA LYS A 76 -27.71 -8.04 -11.26
C LYS A 76 -29.11 -7.45 -11.32
N MET A 77 -30.15 -8.20 -10.96
CA MET A 77 -31.54 -7.77 -11.02
C MET A 77 -32.03 -7.04 -9.75
N ASN A 78 -31.35 -7.23 -8.60
CA ASN A 78 -31.68 -6.50 -7.38
C ASN A 78 -31.12 -5.09 -7.42
N LYS A 79 -31.73 -4.24 -8.21
CA LYS A 79 -31.44 -2.80 -8.19
C LYS A 79 -32.27 -2.15 -7.11
N VAL A 80 -31.62 -1.39 -6.25
CA VAL A 80 -32.26 -0.56 -5.23
C VAL A 80 -32.09 0.91 -5.57
N TRP A 81 -32.99 1.75 -5.06
CA TRP A 81 -32.88 3.18 -5.24
C TRP A 81 -32.21 3.82 -4.03
N MET A 82 -31.05 4.45 -4.26
CA MET A 82 -30.39 5.28 -3.26
C MET A 82 -30.91 6.71 -3.39
N CYS A 83 -31.41 7.28 -2.29
CA CYS A 83 -31.96 8.63 -2.25
C CYS A 83 -30.97 9.57 -1.53
N SER A 84 -30.66 10.70 -2.16
CA SER A 84 -29.91 11.80 -1.56
C SER A 84 -30.68 13.10 -1.80
N GLY A 85 -31.35 13.62 -0.79
CA GLY A 85 -32.28 14.74 -0.93
C GLY A 85 -33.44 14.41 -1.87
N SER A 86 -33.53 15.12 -2.99
CA SER A 86 -34.54 14.87 -4.05
C SER A 86 -34.02 13.99 -5.20
N THR A 87 -32.77 13.54 -5.13
CA THR A 87 -32.14 12.75 -6.20
C THR A 87 -32.21 11.27 -5.89
N TYR A 88 -32.70 10.48 -6.82
CA TYR A 88 -32.80 9.03 -6.74
C TYR A 88 -31.88 8.40 -7.78
N THR A 89 -30.93 7.59 -7.32
CA THR A 89 -30.00 6.84 -8.18
C THR A 89 -30.27 5.36 -8.04
N GLN A 90 -30.44 4.66 -9.14
CA GLN A 90 -30.59 3.21 -9.14
C GLN A 90 -29.21 2.56 -9.01
N VAL A 91 -29.05 1.75 -7.99
CA VAL A 91 -27.77 1.07 -7.65
C VAL A 91 -28.00 -0.43 -7.49
N SER A 92 -26.95 -1.25 -7.60
CA SER A 92 -27.05 -2.69 -7.34
C SER A 92 -27.25 -2.95 -5.84
N SER A 93 -27.89 -4.06 -5.47
CA SER A 93 -28.24 -4.40 -4.08
C SER A 93 -27.04 -4.74 -3.17
N GLY A 94 -25.81 -4.66 -3.67
CA GLY A 94 -24.58 -4.95 -2.91
C GLY A 94 -24.05 -3.77 -2.08
N TYR A 95 -24.82 -2.71 -1.87
CA TYR A 95 -24.38 -1.57 -1.04
C TYR A 95 -24.60 -1.87 0.43
N SER A 96 -23.53 -1.76 1.22
CA SER A 96 -23.60 -1.64 2.68
C SER A 96 -23.58 -0.16 3.06
N VAL A 97 -24.25 0.19 4.15
CA VAL A 97 -24.18 1.53 4.73
C VAL A 97 -23.30 1.46 5.96
N GLU A 98 -22.18 2.16 5.89
CA GLU A 98 -21.25 2.30 7.01
C GLU A 98 -21.46 3.66 7.68
N GLN A 99 -21.45 3.71 9.00
CA GLN A 99 -21.62 4.96 9.74
C GLN A 99 -20.35 5.83 9.75
N SER A 100 -19.19 5.22 9.51
CA SER A 100 -17.90 5.89 9.43
C SER A 100 -17.02 5.19 8.41
N LEU A 101 -16.03 5.91 7.87
CA LEU A 101 -15.05 5.32 6.98
C LEU A 101 -14.24 4.24 7.74
N PRO A 102 -14.29 2.96 7.35
CA PRO A 102 -13.54 1.89 8.01
C PRO A 102 -12.02 2.13 7.95
N VAL A 103 -11.30 1.59 8.94
CA VAL A 103 -9.83 1.58 8.90
C VAL A 103 -9.36 0.83 7.66
N GLY A 104 -8.45 1.44 6.91
CA GLY A 104 -7.94 0.92 5.64
C GLY A 104 -7.16 1.98 4.90
N ILE A 105 -6.66 1.63 3.73
CA ILE A 105 -5.92 2.53 2.85
C ILE A 105 -6.77 2.83 1.63
N TYR A 106 -6.93 4.11 1.34
CA TYR A 106 -7.82 4.63 0.32
C TYR A 106 -7.07 5.50 -0.67
N SER A 107 -7.44 5.40 -1.94
CA SER A 107 -7.09 6.35 -2.99
C SER A 107 -8.28 7.24 -3.31
N ILE A 108 -7.98 8.49 -3.67
CA ILE A 108 -8.99 9.44 -4.12
C ILE A 108 -9.23 9.21 -5.62
N CYS A 109 -10.47 9.03 -6.01
CA CYS A 109 -10.88 8.87 -7.39
C CYS A 109 -11.89 9.97 -7.75
N LEU A 110 -11.69 10.59 -8.93
CA LEU A 110 -12.61 11.57 -9.52
C LEU A 110 -13.35 10.90 -10.68
N THR A 111 -14.67 10.95 -10.63
CA THR A 111 -15.55 10.48 -11.70
C THR A 111 -16.50 11.57 -12.15
N MET A 112 -17.33 11.28 -13.14
CA MET A 112 -18.39 12.19 -13.58
C MET A 112 -19.42 12.53 -12.48
N THR A 113 -19.53 11.68 -11.44
CA THR A 113 -20.44 11.88 -10.31
C THR A 113 -19.76 12.54 -9.10
N GLY A 114 -18.48 12.90 -9.21
CA GLY A 114 -17.71 13.55 -8.16
C GLY A 114 -16.61 12.66 -7.58
N TYR A 115 -16.12 13.04 -6.40
CA TYR A 115 -15.07 12.33 -5.68
C TYR A 115 -15.64 11.14 -4.91
N HIS A 116 -14.86 10.06 -4.86
CA HIS A 116 -15.08 8.92 -3.99
C HIS A 116 -13.74 8.34 -3.54
N LEU A 117 -13.78 7.44 -2.57
CA LEU A 117 -12.62 6.76 -2.03
C LEU A 117 -12.66 5.27 -2.40
N ASP A 118 -11.63 4.80 -3.08
CA ASP A 118 -11.42 3.38 -3.36
C ASP A 118 -10.51 2.77 -2.31
N ARG A 119 -11.02 1.80 -1.55
CA ARG A 119 -10.22 1.03 -0.59
C ARG A 119 -9.46 -0.05 -1.33
N TYR A 120 -8.13 -0.04 -1.22
CA TYR A 120 -7.29 -1.03 -1.89
C TYR A 120 -6.52 -1.97 -0.93
N ALA A 121 -6.42 -1.63 0.35
CA ALA A 121 -5.77 -2.47 1.36
C ALA A 121 -6.26 -2.16 2.77
N ASP A 122 -6.08 -3.10 3.69
CA ASP A 122 -6.40 -2.91 5.11
C ASP A 122 -5.31 -2.12 5.85
N LYS A 123 -4.05 -2.38 5.51
CA LYS A 123 -2.86 -1.74 6.10
C LYS A 123 -1.65 -1.86 5.18
N PHE A 124 -0.61 -1.08 5.42
CA PHE A 124 0.67 -1.28 4.77
C PHE A 124 1.34 -2.56 5.27
N VAL A 125 1.79 -3.41 4.36
CA VAL A 125 2.46 -4.68 4.67
C VAL A 125 3.94 -4.56 4.27
N PHE A 126 4.82 -4.98 5.15
CA PHE A 126 6.26 -5.02 4.92
C PHE A 126 6.71 -6.48 4.87
N PRO A 127 7.04 -7.03 3.67
CA PRO A 127 7.44 -8.43 3.51
C PRO A 127 8.90 -8.70 3.95
N TYR A 128 9.51 -7.76 4.68
CA TYR A 128 10.90 -7.81 5.12
C TYR A 128 11.05 -7.23 6.53
N LYS A 129 12.13 -7.60 7.21
CA LYS A 129 12.52 -6.98 8.48
C LYS A 129 12.89 -5.52 8.26
N MET A 130 12.30 -4.65 9.05
CA MET A 130 12.59 -3.21 9.01
C MET A 130 13.74 -2.90 9.97
N TYR A 131 14.79 -2.28 9.45
CA TYR A 131 15.94 -1.80 10.21
C TYR A 131 15.87 -0.27 10.38
N GLY A 132 16.33 0.22 11.50
CA GLY A 132 16.39 1.65 11.76
C GLY A 132 15.05 2.34 11.91
N LEU A 133 13.99 1.57 12.19
CA LEU A 133 12.68 2.13 12.43
C LEU A 133 12.71 3.04 13.66
N GLN A 134 12.19 4.24 13.50
CA GLN A 134 12.21 5.29 14.53
C GLN A 134 11.10 5.09 15.57
N ASN A 135 11.14 3.96 16.30
CA ASN A 135 10.08 3.56 17.23
C ASN A 135 9.80 4.62 18.31
N GLU A 136 10.84 5.19 18.91
CA GLU A 136 10.68 6.23 19.93
C GLU A 136 9.94 7.46 19.40
N PHE A 137 10.25 7.87 18.18
CA PHE A 137 9.55 8.97 17.50
C PHE A 137 8.10 8.59 17.21
N ILE A 138 7.85 7.39 16.68
CA ILE A 138 6.51 6.89 16.39
C ILE A 138 5.67 6.87 17.65
N ASP A 139 6.17 6.28 18.73
CA ASP A 139 5.44 6.16 20.00
C ASP A 139 5.18 7.54 20.63
N HIS A 140 6.13 8.48 20.50
CA HIS A 140 5.95 9.87 20.92
C HIS A 140 4.81 10.56 20.15
N VAL A 141 4.77 10.42 18.84
CA VAL A 141 3.72 11.00 17.99
C VAL A 141 2.35 10.42 18.34
N ILE A 142 2.26 9.10 18.50
CA ILE A 142 1.01 8.42 18.88
C ILE A 142 0.50 8.92 20.24
N LYS A 143 1.38 9.00 21.23
CA LYS A 143 1.04 9.53 22.55
C LYS A 143 0.51 10.96 22.44
N THR A 144 1.13 11.79 21.62
CA THR A 144 0.69 13.17 21.41
C THR A 144 -0.67 13.21 20.73
N TYR A 145 -0.90 12.38 19.71
CA TYR A 145 -2.20 12.28 19.04
C TYR A 145 -3.32 11.98 20.03
N HIS A 146 -3.12 11.05 20.96
CA HIS A 146 -4.13 10.72 21.98
C HIS A 146 -4.29 11.77 23.09
N ALA A 147 -3.26 12.57 23.33
CA ALA A 147 -3.25 13.57 24.41
C ALA A 147 -3.68 14.98 23.99
N THR A 148 -3.87 15.22 22.69
CA THR A 148 -4.18 16.57 22.16
C THR A 148 -5.40 16.52 21.26
N GLU A 149 -6.06 17.66 21.13
CA GLU A 149 -7.14 17.91 20.19
C GLU A 149 -6.65 18.67 18.97
N GLY A 150 -7.42 18.65 17.88
CA GLY A 150 -7.11 19.35 16.64
C GLY A 150 -6.18 18.56 15.71
N ASN A 151 -5.85 19.21 14.60
CA ASN A 151 -5.02 18.61 13.54
C ASN A 151 -3.59 18.37 14.03
N LEU A 152 -2.95 17.34 13.46
CA LEU A 152 -1.56 16.98 13.76
C LEU A 152 -0.75 16.83 12.47
N GLY A 153 0.19 17.72 12.22
CA GLY A 153 1.10 17.66 11.10
C GLY A 153 2.44 17.03 11.46
N ILE A 154 2.87 16.05 10.68
CA ILE A 154 4.14 15.33 10.81
C ILE A 154 4.83 15.34 9.46
N MET A 155 6.07 15.81 9.42
CA MET A 155 6.90 15.85 8.22
C MET A 155 8.19 15.06 8.43
N LEU A 156 8.45 14.13 7.52
CA LEU A 156 9.68 13.33 7.49
C LEU A 156 10.53 13.82 6.32
N THR A 157 11.70 14.38 6.62
CA THR A 157 12.61 15.00 5.65
C THR A 157 13.91 14.21 5.51
N GLY A 158 14.66 14.42 4.46
CA GLY A 158 16.01 13.84 4.26
C GLY A 158 16.18 13.15 2.93
N THR A 159 17.35 12.61 2.68
CA THR A 159 17.72 12.00 1.40
C THR A 159 16.89 10.77 1.06
N LYS A 160 16.81 10.47 -0.24
CA LYS A 160 16.08 9.29 -0.73
C LYS A 160 16.71 8.00 -0.21
N GLY A 161 15.90 7.00 0.14
CA GLY A 161 16.37 5.68 0.60
C GLY A 161 16.69 5.59 2.10
N THR A 162 16.51 6.66 2.89
CA THR A 162 16.80 6.70 4.33
C THR A 162 15.69 6.14 5.24
N GLY A 163 14.59 5.64 4.69
CA GLY A 163 13.52 5.00 5.46
C GLY A 163 12.33 5.89 5.84
N LYS A 164 12.24 7.13 5.33
CA LYS A 164 11.13 8.06 5.59
C LYS A 164 9.76 7.44 5.32
N THR A 165 9.51 6.98 4.10
CA THR A 165 8.24 6.39 3.68
C THR A 165 7.90 5.13 4.48
N VAL A 166 8.88 4.31 4.85
CA VAL A 166 8.68 3.13 5.70
C VAL A 166 8.23 3.54 7.09
N THR A 167 8.91 4.52 7.71
CA THR A 167 8.55 5.06 9.03
C THR A 167 7.18 5.73 9.01
N ALA A 168 6.86 6.48 7.95
CA ALA A 168 5.54 7.09 7.78
C ALA A 168 4.43 6.03 7.69
N LYS A 169 4.61 5.00 6.88
CA LYS A 169 3.66 3.90 6.74
C LYS A 169 3.44 3.14 8.05
N GLU A 170 4.51 2.89 8.80
CA GLU A 170 4.41 2.23 10.10
C GLU A 170 3.69 3.10 11.15
N LEU A 171 3.98 4.39 11.18
CA LEU A 171 3.26 5.35 12.01
C LEU A 171 1.76 5.37 11.65
N ALA A 172 1.42 5.39 10.36
CA ALA A 172 0.05 5.35 9.89
C ALA A 172 -0.67 4.06 10.31
N ASN A 173 -0.02 2.91 10.17
CA ASN A 173 -0.56 1.63 10.64
C ASN A 173 -0.85 1.63 12.16
N LYS A 174 0.10 2.15 12.96
CA LYS A 174 -0.03 2.18 14.43
C LYS A 174 -1.08 3.18 14.93
N LEU A 175 -1.34 4.26 14.21
CA LEU A 175 -2.42 5.19 14.53
C LEU A 175 -3.81 4.58 14.35
N ASN A 176 -3.93 3.54 13.55
CA ASN A 176 -5.16 2.77 13.33
C ASN A 176 -6.36 3.65 12.91
N LEU A 177 -6.13 4.56 11.99
CA LEU A 177 -7.13 5.45 11.38
C LEU A 177 -7.24 5.13 9.88
N PRO A 178 -8.36 5.52 9.22
CA PRO A 178 -8.42 5.52 7.76
C PRO A 178 -7.27 6.34 7.16
N ILE A 179 -6.56 5.78 6.20
CA ILE A 179 -5.40 6.41 5.54
C ILE A 179 -5.83 6.79 4.12
N ILE A 180 -5.83 8.06 3.80
CA ILE A 180 -6.16 8.57 2.47
C ILE A 180 -4.87 9.03 1.80
N ILE A 181 -4.50 8.39 0.69
CA ILE A 181 -3.35 8.80 -0.10
C ILE A 181 -3.75 10.00 -0.95
N VAL A 182 -3.11 11.12 -0.68
CA VAL A 182 -3.36 12.40 -1.37
C VAL A 182 -2.28 12.60 -2.42
N LYS A 183 -2.71 12.83 -3.65
CA LYS A 183 -1.83 13.14 -4.80
C LYS A 183 -2.29 14.44 -5.43
N ASP A 184 -1.41 15.05 -6.22
CA ASP A 184 -1.78 16.21 -7.03
C ASP A 184 -2.88 15.84 -8.04
N MET A 185 -3.94 16.62 -8.06
CA MET A 185 -5.08 16.48 -8.97
C MET A 185 -5.14 17.67 -9.97
N GLY A 186 -4.09 18.45 -10.06
CA GLY A 186 -3.98 19.62 -10.95
C GLY A 186 -5.09 20.64 -10.66
N ASP A 187 -5.82 21.05 -11.70
CA ASP A 187 -6.91 22.04 -11.58
C ASP A 187 -8.04 21.61 -10.62
N HIS A 188 -8.07 20.35 -10.20
CA HIS A 188 -9.07 19.82 -9.28
C HIS A 188 -8.64 19.86 -7.81
N ASN A 189 -7.48 20.41 -7.47
CA ASN A 189 -6.97 20.44 -6.10
C ASN A 189 -7.94 21.14 -5.14
N GLN A 190 -8.55 22.25 -5.53
CA GLN A 190 -9.51 22.96 -4.68
C GLN A 190 -10.75 22.11 -4.34
N SER A 191 -11.36 21.47 -5.33
CA SER A 191 -12.52 20.60 -5.11
C SER A 191 -12.19 19.32 -4.36
N MET A 192 -10.97 18.80 -4.54
CA MET A 192 -10.44 17.70 -3.73
C MET A 192 -10.34 18.07 -2.25
N ILE A 193 -9.87 19.28 -1.95
CA ILE A 193 -9.79 19.77 -0.57
C ILE A 193 -11.15 19.89 0.08
N GLU A 194 -12.13 20.42 -0.63
CA GLU A 194 -13.52 20.49 -0.16
C GLU A 194 -14.07 19.09 0.14
N PHE A 195 -13.82 18.13 -0.73
CA PHE A 195 -14.17 16.73 -0.51
C PHE A 195 -13.49 16.16 0.74
N LEU A 196 -12.17 16.30 0.88
CA LEU A 196 -11.40 15.81 2.03
C LEU A 196 -11.83 16.45 3.35
N SER A 197 -12.21 17.73 3.31
CA SER A 197 -12.70 18.46 4.48
C SER A 197 -14.08 18.00 4.92
N GLY A 198 -14.90 17.53 3.98
CA GLY A 198 -16.24 16.99 4.22
C GLY A 198 -16.27 15.55 4.76
N ILE A 199 -15.15 14.84 4.78
CA ILE A 199 -15.10 13.46 5.28
C ILE A 199 -15.37 13.45 6.79
N GLU A 200 -16.39 12.70 7.22
CA GLU A 200 -16.71 12.49 8.61
C GLU A 200 -15.80 11.42 9.24
N GLY A 201 -15.32 11.71 10.44
CA GLY A 201 -14.35 10.89 11.17
C GLY A 201 -12.91 11.37 11.04
N ASP A 202 -12.10 11.03 12.05
CA ASP A 202 -10.67 11.30 12.04
C ASP A 202 -9.98 10.44 10.98
N CYS A 203 -9.05 11.00 10.22
CA CYS A 203 -8.30 10.25 9.19
C CYS A 203 -6.88 10.80 9.02
N ILE A 204 -6.04 9.99 8.39
CA ILE A 204 -4.68 10.34 8.00
C ILE A 204 -4.69 10.78 6.53
N LEU A 205 -4.19 11.97 6.26
CA LEU A 205 -3.88 12.43 4.90
C LEU A 205 -2.40 12.15 4.65
N PHE A 206 -2.14 11.13 3.83
CA PHE A 206 -0.79 10.66 3.55
C PHE A 206 -0.27 11.26 2.25
N LEU A 207 0.77 12.10 2.33
CA LEU A 207 1.37 12.84 1.22
C LEU A 207 2.82 12.38 1.04
N ASP A 208 3.03 11.33 0.27
CA ASP A 208 4.37 10.80 0.00
C ASP A 208 5.04 11.60 -1.12
N GLU A 209 6.34 11.89 -0.94
CA GLU A 209 7.13 12.72 -1.86
C GLU A 209 6.43 14.06 -2.17
N PHE A 210 6.07 14.78 -1.11
CA PHE A 210 5.27 16.00 -1.16
C PHE A 210 5.78 17.01 -2.22
N GLU A 211 7.09 17.18 -2.32
CA GLU A 211 7.74 18.09 -3.27
C GLU A 211 7.50 17.74 -4.75
N LYS A 212 7.12 16.51 -5.05
CA LYS A 212 6.82 16.09 -6.42
C LYS A 212 5.36 16.32 -6.80
N ASN A 213 4.48 16.26 -5.82
CA ASN A 213 3.05 16.35 -6.02
C ASN A 213 2.52 17.78 -5.85
N PHE A 214 3.19 18.61 -5.06
CA PHE A 214 2.73 19.96 -4.75
C PHE A 214 3.88 20.96 -4.92
N SER A 215 3.66 22.00 -5.70
CA SER A 215 4.65 23.06 -5.86
C SER A 215 4.80 23.89 -4.58
N GLU A 216 5.94 24.58 -4.41
CA GLU A 216 6.17 25.47 -3.27
C GLU A 216 5.14 26.61 -3.18
N SER A 217 4.53 26.98 -4.30
CA SER A 217 3.48 27.99 -4.38
C SER A 217 2.07 27.45 -4.10
N ASP A 218 1.91 26.13 -4.01
CA ASP A 218 0.60 25.52 -3.79
C ASP A 218 0.17 25.68 -2.33
N SER A 219 -0.68 26.68 -2.10
CA SER A 219 -1.27 26.94 -0.78
C SER A 219 -2.41 25.98 -0.41
N THR A 220 -2.76 25.08 -1.31
CA THR A 220 -3.98 24.27 -1.25
C THR A 220 -4.01 23.36 -0.02
N ILE A 221 -2.93 22.59 0.21
CA ILE A 221 -2.82 21.73 1.40
C ILE A 221 -2.75 22.56 2.69
N LEU A 222 -2.11 23.75 2.63
CA LEU A 222 -2.04 24.65 3.80
C LEU A 222 -3.42 25.12 4.27
N GLN A 223 -4.38 25.27 3.36
CA GLN A 223 -5.75 25.65 3.70
C GLN A 223 -6.46 24.60 4.57
N ILE A 224 -6.25 23.29 4.28
CA ILE A 224 -6.79 22.24 5.15
C ILE A 224 -6.08 22.25 6.51
N MET A 225 -4.75 22.42 6.50
CA MET A 225 -3.96 22.45 7.73
C MET A 225 -4.35 23.63 8.64
N ASP A 226 -4.65 24.78 8.08
CA ASP A 226 -5.09 25.98 8.81
C ASP A 226 -6.52 25.85 9.34
N GLY A 227 -7.25 24.81 9.00
CA GLY A 227 -8.63 24.62 9.44
C GLY A 227 -9.61 25.61 8.80
N VAL A 228 -9.28 26.17 7.63
CA VAL A 228 -10.17 27.09 6.87
C VAL A 228 -11.54 26.44 6.64
N TYR A 229 -11.54 25.14 6.45
CA TYR A 229 -12.76 24.32 6.40
C TYR A 229 -13.01 23.73 7.78
N ASN A 230 -13.67 24.41 8.67
CA ASN A 230 -14.00 24.02 10.03
C ASN A 230 -14.49 22.56 10.14
N SER A 231 -13.58 21.61 10.03
CA SER A 231 -13.89 20.20 10.21
C SER A 231 -14.06 19.90 11.70
N LYS A 232 -15.16 19.29 12.07
CA LYS A 232 -15.39 18.76 13.41
C LYS A 232 -14.39 17.63 13.75
N TYR A 233 -13.84 17.01 12.73
CA TYR A 233 -12.98 15.83 12.83
C TYR A 233 -11.52 16.19 12.58
N ARG A 234 -10.62 15.47 13.24
CA ARG A 234 -9.18 15.73 13.16
C ARG A 234 -8.58 15.14 11.89
N ARG A 235 -7.58 15.82 11.37
CA ARG A 235 -6.73 15.34 10.27
C ARG A 235 -5.31 15.17 10.78
N VAL A 236 -4.74 13.98 10.54
CA VAL A 236 -3.32 13.74 10.73
C VAL A 236 -2.65 13.90 9.37
N PHE A 237 -1.88 14.96 9.21
CA PHE A 237 -1.10 15.20 7.98
C PHE A 237 0.24 14.51 8.11
N LEU A 238 0.48 13.51 7.29
CA LEU A 238 1.70 12.74 7.28
C LEU A 238 2.42 12.92 5.94
N LEU A 239 3.48 13.72 5.95
CA LEU A 239 4.20 14.14 4.76
C LEU A 239 5.60 13.51 4.75
N THR A 240 6.05 13.08 3.58
CA THR A 240 7.46 12.78 3.33
C THR A 240 8.00 13.71 2.26
N THR A 241 9.26 14.13 2.39
CA THR A 241 9.92 14.98 1.40
C THR A 241 11.41 14.65 1.29
N ASN A 242 11.96 14.78 0.08
CA ASN A 242 13.39 14.71 -0.16
C ASN A 242 14.02 16.12 -0.26
N ALA A 243 13.19 17.16 -0.23
CA ALA A 243 13.68 18.53 -0.24
C ALA A 243 14.45 18.86 1.05
N MET A 244 15.62 19.44 0.91
CA MET A 244 16.42 19.93 2.05
C MET A 244 15.89 21.24 2.60
N THR A 245 15.24 22.04 1.76
CA THR A 245 14.58 23.29 2.13
C THR A 245 13.09 23.07 2.22
N ILE A 246 12.53 23.33 3.37
CA ILE A 246 11.09 23.25 3.60
C ILE A 246 10.53 24.65 3.48
N ASN A 247 9.39 24.81 2.79
CA ASN A 247 8.71 26.08 2.65
C ASN A 247 8.50 26.73 4.03
N GLU A 248 8.92 27.99 4.18
CA GLU A 248 8.80 28.76 5.43
C GLU A 248 7.35 28.85 5.95
N ASN A 249 6.37 28.73 5.05
CA ASN A 249 4.96 28.71 5.42
C ASN A 249 4.53 27.42 6.14
N MET A 250 5.33 26.35 6.08
CA MET A 250 5.07 25.07 6.75
C MET A 250 5.84 24.94 8.05
N VAL A 251 7.07 25.46 8.10
CA VAL A 251 7.96 25.40 9.27
C VAL A 251 7.74 26.59 10.19
N GLY A 252 7.99 26.41 11.49
CA GLY A 252 7.79 27.46 12.48
C GLY A 252 6.34 27.71 12.86
N ARG A 253 5.40 26.92 12.34
CA ARG A 253 3.98 26.96 12.71
C ARG A 253 3.53 25.59 13.25
N PRO A 254 3.67 25.34 14.57
CA PRO A 254 3.31 24.05 15.17
C PRO A 254 1.83 23.68 15.00
N SER A 255 0.96 24.65 14.71
CA SER A 255 -0.45 24.39 14.36
C SER A 255 -0.63 23.70 13.00
N ARG A 256 0.36 23.81 12.09
CA ARG A 256 0.38 23.14 10.80
C ARG A 256 1.22 21.88 10.88
N ILE A 257 2.55 22.05 11.04
CA ILE A 257 3.51 20.95 11.18
C ILE A 257 4.09 21.01 12.60
N ARG A 258 3.68 20.06 13.43
CA ARG A 258 4.15 19.96 14.81
C ARG A 258 5.48 19.27 14.92
N TYR A 259 5.70 18.25 14.09
CA TYR A 259 6.91 17.44 14.08
C TYR A 259 7.58 17.46 12.74
N VAL A 260 8.85 17.81 12.74
CA VAL A 260 9.76 17.62 11.60
C VAL A 260 10.83 16.65 12.05
N LYS A 261 10.91 15.48 11.41
CA LYS A 261 11.93 14.47 11.67
C LYS A 261 12.85 14.36 10.47
N GLU A 262 14.10 14.70 10.67
CA GLU A 262 15.13 14.54 9.65
C GLU A 262 15.71 13.12 9.64
N PHE A 263 15.92 12.58 8.46
CA PHE A 263 16.53 11.29 8.18
C PHE A 263 17.84 11.52 7.44
N GLY A 264 18.93 11.26 8.14
CA GLY A 264 20.29 11.32 7.61
C GLY A 264 20.85 9.95 7.25
N ASN A 265 22.17 9.84 7.34
CA ASN A 265 22.90 8.60 7.19
C ASN A 265 22.46 7.56 8.24
N LEU A 266 22.71 6.29 7.93
CA LEU A 266 22.40 5.19 8.84
C LEU A 266 23.18 5.33 10.15
N ASP A 267 22.48 5.14 11.26
CA ASP A 267 23.12 4.98 12.56
C ASP A 267 23.98 3.69 12.56
N LEU A 268 25.15 3.77 13.14
CA LEU A 268 26.06 2.63 13.27
C LEU A 268 25.39 1.41 13.95
N LYS A 269 24.46 1.67 14.87
CA LYS A 269 23.65 0.63 15.52
C LYS A 269 22.79 -0.14 14.49
N VAL A 270 22.19 0.57 13.56
CA VAL A 270 21.37 -0.02 12.48
C VAL A 270 22.23 -0.81 11.52
N VAL A 271 23.40 -0.26 11.16
CA VAL A 271 24.38 -0.96 10.32
C VAL A 271 24.80 -2.27 10.99
N ASN A 272 25.19 -2.23 12.27
CA ASN A 272 25.60 -3.44 12.99
C ASN A 272 24.46 -4.47 13.09
N GLU A 273 23.23 -4.06 13.39
CA GLU A 273 22.07 -4.95 13.41
C GLU A 273 21.87 -5.65 12.06
N TYR A 274 22.02 -4.91 10.96
CA TYR A 274 21.90 -5.49 9.63
C TYR A 274 23.05 -6.46 9.31
N LEU A 275 24.29 -6.11 9.68
CA LEU A 275 25.44 -7.00 9.48
C LEU A 275 25.32 -8.29 10.29
N ASP A 276 24.81 -8.22 11.53
CA ASP A 276 24.58 -9.40 12.36
C ASP A 276 23.56 -10.37 11.72
N ASP A 277 22.56 -9.84 11.03
CA ASP A 277 21.53 -10.65 10.39
C ASP A 277 21.93 -11.17 8.99
N ALA A 278 22.67 -10.39 8.22
CA ALA A 278 22.81 -10.62 6.79
C ALA A 278 24.22 -10.95 6.30
N LEU A 279 25.26 -10.63 7.08
CA LEU A 279 26.64 -10.85 6.66
C LEU A 279 27.04 -12.32 6.82
N GLN A 280 27.44 -12.97 5.71
CA GLN A 280 27.90 -14.37 5.67
C GLN A 280 29.42 -14.50 5.73
N VAL A 281 30.17 -13.40 5.61
CA VAL A 281 31.64 -13.33 5.60
C VAL A 281 32.10 -12.48 6.80
N PRO A 282 32.18 -13.06 8.02
CA PRO A 282 32.39 -12.30 9.24
C PRO A 282 33.74 -11.52 9.25
N GLU A 283 34.76 -12.03 8.58
CA GLU A 283 36.06 -11.40 8.45
C GLU A 283 36.04 -10.09 7.66
N ALA A 284 35.03 -9.88 6.82
CA ALA A 284 34.85 -8.64 6.07
C ALA A 284 34.17 -7.52 6.88
N ARG A 285 33.73 -7.79 8.13
CA ARG A 285 32.93 -6.84 8.90
C ARG A 285 33.58 -5.49 9.09
N GLN A 286 34.87 -5.47 9.45
CA GLN A 286 35.58 -4.20 9.69
C GLN A 286 35.77 -3.41 8.40
N ASP A 287 36.14 -4.08 7.31
CA ASP A 287 36.29 -3.45 5.99
C ASP A 287 34.98 -2.86 5.50
N LEU A 288 33.83 -3.54 5.79
CA LEU A 288 32.48 -3.03 5.50
C LEU A 288 32.14 -1.79 6.32
N LEU A 289 32.41 -1.80 7.62
CA LEU A 289 32.16 -0.65 8.49
C LEU A 289 32.96 0.57 8.03
N ASP A 290 34.25 0.38 7.73
CA ASP A 290 35.15 1.43 7.23
C ASP A 290 34.68 1.98 5.87
N PHE A 291 34.16 1.08 4.99
CA PHE A 291 33.62 1.51 3.71
C PHE A 291 32.32 2.29 3.86
N ILE A 292 31.39 1.83 4.73
CA ILE A 292 30.13 2.50 4.98
C ILE A 292 30.36 3.89 5.60
N ASP A 293 31.33 4.01 6.51
CA ASP A 293 31.70 5.29 7.12
C ASP A 293 32.30 6.27 6.09
N SER A 294 32.94 5.75 5.05
CA SER A 294 33.47 6.56 3.94
C SER A 294 32.40 7.09 2.99
N LEU A 295 31.16 6.62 3.08
CA LEU A 295 30.08 7.05 2.20
C LEU A 295 29.56 8.45 2.58
N THR A 296 29.37 9.32 1.59
CA THR A 296 28.69 10.61 1.78
C THR A 296 27.25 10.40 2.21
N ILE A 297 26.59 9.40 1.63
CA ILE A 297 25.21 9.01 1.92
C ILE A 297 25.18 7.51 2.14
N SER A 298 24.73 7.07 3.31
CA SER A 298 24.49 5.67 3.63
C SER A 298 22.98 5.41 3.84
N THR A 299 22.45 4.47 3.07
CA THR A 299 21.03 4.06 3.15
C THR A 299 20.91 2.55 3.31
N ILE A 300 19.76 2.06 3.77
CA ILE A 300 19.51 0.61 3.88
C ILE A 300 19.65 -0.09 2.53
N ASP A 301 19.27 0.56 1.45
CA ASP A 301 19.39 -0.01 0.11
C ASP A 301 20.84 -0.18 -0.31
N ILE A 302 21.66 0.85 -0.08
CA ILE A 302 23.11 0.80 -0.30
C ILE A 302 23.75 -0.29 0.58
N LEU A 303 23.42 -0.32 1.87
CA LEU A 303 23.95 -1.32 2.81
C LEU A 303 23.63 -2.75 2.36
N LYS A 304 22.37 -3.01 1.98
CA LYS A 304 21.94 -4.32 1.44
C LYS A 304 22.75 -4.72 0.22
N THR A 305 22.92 -3.78 -0.71
CA THR A 305 23.65 -4.05 -1.96
C THR A 305 25.12 -4.39 -1.68
N ILE A 306 25.78 -3.62 -0.82
CA ILE A 306 27.18 -3.84 -0.47
C ILE A 306 27.37 -5.17 0.26
N VAL A 307 26.54 -5.47 1.25
CA VAL A 307 26.60 -6.74 2.00
C VAL A 307 26.36 -7.94 1.08
N ASN A 308 25.41 -7.85 0.17
CA ASN A 308 25.15 -8.90 -0.81
C ASN A 308 26.37 -9.14 -1.72
N GLU A 309 27.03 -8.07 -2.16
CA GLU A 309 28.25 -8.17 -2.98
C GLU A 309 29.39 -8.85 -2.23
N VAL A 310 29.57 -8.51 -0.97
CA VAL A 310 30.59 -9.16 -0.12
C VAL A 310 30.25 -10.63 0.13
N ASN A 311 28.99 -10.97 0.35
CA ASN A 311 28.56 -12.37 0.51
C ASN A 311 28.81 -13.22 -0.74
N ILE A 312 28.72 -12.61 -1.94
CA ILE A 312 28.95 -13.31 -3.22
C ILE A 312 30.44 -13.42 -3.54
N HIS A 313 31.21 -12.34 -3.33
CA HIS A 313 32.57 -12.20 -3.87
C HIS A 313 33.63 -12.10 -2.79
N GLY A 314 33.27 -12.16 -1.49
CA GLY A 314 34.18 -11.98 -0.38
C GLY A 314 34.74 -10.54 -0.28
N ILE A 315 35.79 -10.36 0.49
CA ILE A 315 36.44 -9.05 0.69
C ILE A 315 36.96 -8.45 -0.63
N GLU A 316 37.39 -9.27 -1.57
CA GLU A 316 37.79 -8.79 -2.89
C GLU A 316 36.64 -8.15 -3.67
N GLY A 317 35.42 -8.63 -3.46
CA GLY A 317 34.21 -8.00 -3.98
C GLY A 317 34.07 -6.55 -3.51
N LEU A 318 34.30 -6.28 -2.23
CA LEU A 318 34.22 -4.93 -1.67
C LEU A 318 35.31 -3.99 -2.31
N ARG A 319 36.50 -4.48 -2.54
CA ARG A 319 37.59 -3.69 -3.17
C ARG A 319 37.26 -3.32 -4.61
N ARG A 320 36.67 -4.26 -5.38
CA ARG A 320 36.21 -4.01 -6.75
C ARG A 320 34.95 -3.13 -6.77
N ALA A 321 34.06 -3.33 -5.82
CA ALA A 321 32.82 -2.60 -5.69
C ALA A 321 33.03 -1.08 -5.54
N LYS A 322 34.12 -0.64 -4.89
CA LYS A 322 34.48 0.79 -4.80
C LYS A 322 34.56 1.48 -6.17
N GLY A 323 34.87 0.74 -7.25
CA GLY A 323 34.96 1.26 -8.62
C GLY A 323 33.69 1.10 -9.45
N PHE A 324 32.69 0.26 -9.03
CA PHE A 324 31.53 -0.08 -9.83
C PHE A 324 30.20 0.34 -9.20
N PHE A 325 30.15 0.52 -7.87
CA PHE A 325 28.94 0.94 -7.21
C PHE A 325 28.58 2.39 -7.54
N ASN A 326 27.32 2.62 -7.75
CA ASN A 326 26.75 3.96 -7.85
C ASN A 326 26.59 4.58 -6.46
N VAL A 327 27.73 4.81 -5.79
CA VAL A 327 27.80 5.43 -4.46
C VAL A 327 28.83 6.56 -4.49
N VAL A 328 28.59 7.57 -3.65
CA VAL A 328 29.53 8.69 -3.49
C VAL A 328 30.26 8.50 -2.17
N THR A 329 31.58 8.43 -2.23
CA THR A 329 32.46 8.34 -1.08
C THR A 329 33.03 9.71 -0.72
N ASN A 330 33.29 9.94 0.57
CA ASN A 330 34.01 11.08 1.09
C ASN A 330 35.54 10.83 0.96
N GLU A 331 36.00 10.13 -0.06
CA GLU A 331 37.44 10.03 -0.31
C GLU A 331 37.96 11.45 -0.53
N TYR A 332 38.60 11.99 0.50
CA TYR A 332 39.44 13.13 0.33
C TYR A 332 40.46 12.74 -0.75
N ASP A 333 40.43 13.45 -1.87
CA ASP A 333 41.46 13.32 -2.86
C ASP A 333 42.76 13.74 -2.19
N TYR A 334 43.53 12.75 -1.71
CA TYR A 334 44.84 12.99 -1.08
C TYR A 334 45.75 13.80 -1.99
N SER A 335 45.49 13.82 -3.30
CA SER A 335 46.19 14.70 -4.24
C SER A 335 45.88 16.18 -3.96
N CYS A 336 44.61 16.50 -3.59
CA CYS A 336 44.27 17.86 -3.18
C CYS A 336 44.89 18.22 -1.83
N ILE A 337 44.88 17.30 -0.85
CA ILE A 337 45.52 17.54 0.46
C ILE A 337 47.03 17.73 0.30
N ARG A 338 47.69 16.94 -0.53
CA ARG A 338 49.10 17.14 -0.85
C ARG A 338 49.34 18.48 -1.53
N GLY A 339 48.46 18.92 -2.43
CA GLY A 339 48.51 20.23 -3.06
C GLY A 339 48.38 21.38 -2.07
N TYR A 340 47.52 21.28 -1.09
CA TYR A 340 47.33 22.28 -0.03
C TYR A 340 48.50 22.31 0.95
N ALA A 341 49.02 21.16 1.37
CA ALA A 341 50.21 21.08 2.22
C ALA A 341 51.43 21.71 1.52
N TYR A 342 51.61 21.41 0.25
CA TYR A 342 52.68 22.02 -0.55
C TYR A 342 52.51 23.53 -0.74
N ALA A 343 51.31 24.01 -0.96
CA ALA A 343 51.04 25.45 -1.08
C ALA A 343 51.21 26.18 0.25
N GLY A 344 50.89 25.52 1.38
CA GLY A 344 51.14 26.04 2.72
C GLY A 344 52.64 26.18 3.07
N GLU A 345 53.44 25.20 2.70
CA GLU A 345 54.89 25.27 2.87
C GLU A 345 55.54 26.37 2.02
N ILE A 346 55.10 26.53 0.78
CA ILE A 346 55.60 27.59 -0.12
C ILE A 346 55.22 28.97 0.39
N SER A 347 54.03 29.12 1.00
CA SER A 347 53.61 30.41 1.55
C SER A 347 54.30 30.76 2.86
N ALA A 348 54.69 29.77 3.67
CA ALA A 348 55.45 29.99 4.90
C ALA A 348 56.91 30.44 4.61
N ASP A 349 57.52 29.90 3.55
CA ASP A 349 58.85 30.33 3.13
C ASP A 349 58.94 31.71 2.48
N LYS A 350 57.80 32.22 1.95
CA LYS A 350 57.79 33.59 1.38
C LYS A 350 57.62 34.70 2.41
N ASN A 351 57.31 34.36 3.65
CA ASN A 351 57.15 35.29 4.75
C ASN A 351 58.36 35.25 5.73
N LYS A 352 59.45 34.63 5.32
CA LYS A 352 60.79 34.86 5.86
C LYS A 352 61.55 35.75 4.86
#